data_b56aa2f974fc65e108f1eec969f53206
#
_entry.id   b56aa2f974fc65e108f1eec969f53206
#
_cell.length_a   1.000
_cell.length_b   1.000
_cell.length_c   1.000
_cell.angle_alpha   90.00
_cell.angle_beta   90.00
_cell.angle_gamma   90.00
#
_symmetry.space_group_name_H-M   'P 1'
#
loop_
_entity.id
_entity.type
_entity.pdbx_description
1 polymer ?
#
loop_
_entity_poly.entity_id
_entity_poly.type
_entity_poly.pdbx_seq_one_letter_code
_entity_poly.pdbx_strand_id
1 'polypeptide(L)'
;MISTTIFPGRYIQGYEATKRLGKEAARFGDTAFLIVDPFVNEQLLPRFQAEVEAEVKIVIEPFNSECSDEEIERLAVQVKEADAKVVVGIGGGKALDTAKGTAHALGLPVIIVPTIASTDAPTSALSVVYTPEGVFKRYLVLPKNPDVVLVDSRIVAEAPVRFLLAGIGDALSTWFEADACERSYAGNMTGDVGSMTARRLAGFCYETILEYGLVAKASCEANVVTPALERVIEANTLLSGLGFESGGLAACHASHNGLTALEDTH
;
A
#
# COMPACT_ATOMS: atom_id res chain seq x y z
N MET A 1 10.51 18.08 22.43
CA MET A 1 9.98 16.91 21.69
C MET A 1 10.25 17.13 20.21
N ILE A 2 10.62 16.09 19.49
CA ILE A 2 10.80 16.13 18.03
C ILE A 2 9.54 15.50 17.42
N SER A 3 9.02 16.12 16.35
CA SER A 3 7.93 15.54 15.56
C SER A 3 8.41 15.23 14.15
N THR A 4 8.09 14.05 13.66
CA THR A 4 8.47 13.61 12.31
C THR A 4 7.25 13.21 11.51
N THR A 5 7.21 13.65 10.25
CA THR A 5 6.19 13.27 9.27
C THR A 5 6.88 12.81 8.01
N ILE A 6 6.54 11.64 7.52
CA ILE A 6 7.11 11.05 6.31
C ILE A 6 6.03 10.83 5.25
N PHE A 7 6.43 10.80 3.99
CA PHE A 7 5.54 10.74 2.84
C PHE A 7 6.11 9.84 1.76
N PRO A 8 5.28 9.18 0.94
CA PRO A 8 5.78 8.55 -0.29
C PRO A 8 6.37 9.61 -1.22
N GLY A 9 7.36 9.22 -2.01
CA GLY A 9 8.00 10.15 -2.94
C GLY A 9 7.03 10.74 -3.97
N ARG A 10 6.08 9.93 -4.45
CA ARG A 10 4.94 10.32 -5.29
C ARG A 10 3.71 9.50 -4.98
N TYR A 11 2.55 10.14 -5.04
CA TYR A 11 1.26 9.47 -5.09
C TYR A 11 0.56 9.85 -6.40
N ILE A 12 0.14 8.84 -7.17
CA ILE A 12 -0.53 9.00 -8.46
C ILE A 12 -1.81 8.19 -8.41
N GLN A 13 -2.95 8.81 -8.66
CA GLN A 13 -4.24 8.13 -8.67
C GLN A 13 -5.08 8.60 -9.85
N GLY A 14 -5.87 7.71 -10.41
CA GLY A 14 -6.88 8.03 -11.41
C GLY A 14 -7.25 6.86 -12.30
N TYR A 15 -8.20 7.13 -13.19
CA TYR A 15 -8.70 6.15 -14.15
C TYR A 15 -7.60 5.72 -15.13
N GLU A 16 -7.34 4.42 -15.24
CA GLU A 16 -6.27 3.83 -16.06
C GLU A 16 -4.85 4.37 -15.74
N ALA A 17 -4.62 4.73 -14.47
CA ALA A 17 -3.32 5.26 -14.05
C ALA A 17 -2.17 4.27 -14.27
N THR A 18 -2.44 2.96 -14.30
CA THR A 18 -1.45 1.91 -14.57
C THR A 18 -0.75 2.06 -15.92
N LYS A 19 -1.37 2.72 -16.90
CA LYS A 19 -0.73 3.08 -18.18
C LYS A 19 0.48 4.02 -18.02
N ARG A 20 0.62 4.66 -16.87
CA ARG A 20 1.78 5.51 -16.55
C ARG A 20 2.92 4.76 -15.89
N LEU A 21 2.73 3.48 -15.53
CA LEU A 21 3.72 2.70 -14.78
C LEU A 21 5.08 2.67 -15.47
N GLY A 22 5.12 2.42 -16.78
CA GLY A 22 6.38 2.41 -17.54
C GLY A 22 7.14 3.74 -17.45
N LYS A 23 6.43 4.86 -17.57
CA LYS A 23 6.99 6.21 -17.44
C LYS A 23 7.56 6.50 -16.05
N GLU A 24 6.89 6.02 -15.00
CA GLU A 24 7.39 6.19 -13.64
C GLU A 24 8.57 5.26 -13.36
N ALA A 25 8.56 4.03 -13.89
CA ALA A 25 9.69 3.10 -13.78
C ALA A 25 10.94 3.60 -14.52
N ALA A 26 10.78 4.16 -15.72
CA ALA A 26 11.86 4.72 -16.53
C ALA A 26 12.65 5.84 -15.82
N ARG A 27 12.09 6.46 -14.80
CA ARG A 27 12.80 7.46 -13.98
C ARG A 27 13.94 6.86 -13.16
N PHE A 28 13.92 5.57 -12.91
CA PHE A 28 14.89 4.87 -12.10
C PHE A 28 15.89 4.04 -12.91
N GLY A 29 15.57 3.75 -14.15
CA GLY A 29 16.45 3.02 -15.05
C GLY A 29 15.70 2.34 -16.20
N ASP A 30 16.37 1.50 -16.91
CA ASP A 30 15.89 0.86 -18.15
C ASP A 30 15.24 -0.52 -17.94
N THR A 31 15.37 -1.08 -16.72
CA THR A 31 14.86 -2.42 -16.39
C THR A 31 14.09 -2.39 -15.07
N ALA A 32 12.83 -2.79 -15.09
CA ALA A 32 11.94 -2.94 -13.94
C ALA A 32 11.67 -4.41 -13.65
N PHE A 33 11.73 -4.80 -12.38
CA PHE A 33 11.33 -6.13 -11.91
C PHE A 33 9.97 -6.06 -11.23
N LEU A 34 8.99 -6.74 -11.81
CA LEU A 34 7.60 -6.75 -11.38
C LEU A 34 7.31 -7.99 -10.53
N ILE A 35 7.01 -7.77 -9.26
CA ILE A 35 6.50 -8.80 -8.34
C ILE A 35 4.98 -8.71 -8.38
N VAL A 36 4.33 -9.72 -8.92
CA VAL A 36 2.91 -9.63 -9.30
C VAL A 36 2.11 -10.76 -8.65
N ASP A 37 1.00 -10.38 -8.02
CA ASP A 37 0.02 -11.36 -7.55
C ASP A 37 -0.43 -12.25 -8.73
N PRO A 38 -0.57 -13.58 -8.55
CA PRO A 38 -0.93 -14.50 -9.65
C PRO A 38 -2.22 -14.12 -10.38
N PHE A 39 -3.28 -13.73 -9.66
CA PHE A 39 -4.53 -13.27 -10.27
C PHE A 39 -4.31 -12.00 -11.10
N VAL A 40 -3.53 -11.06 -10.57
CA VAL A 40 -3.20 -9.81 -11.25
C VAL A 40 -2.39 -10.07 -12.50
N ASN A 41 -1.43 -10.99 -12.44
CA ASN A 41 -0.60 -11.37 -13.60
C ASN A 41 -1.45 -11.92 -14.76
N GLU A 42 -2.46 -12.73 -14.46
CA GLU A 42 -3.30 -13.34 -15.48
C GLU A 42 -4.39 -12.41 -16.01
N GLN A 43 -5.02 -11.61 -15.12
CA GLN A 43 -6.26 -10.91 -15.41
C GLN A 43 -6.11 -9.39 -15.61
N LEU A 44 -5.13 -8.76 -14.96
CA LEU A 44 -5.01 -7.31 -14.96
C LEU A 44 -3.77 -6.81 -15.71
N LEU A 45 -2.61 -7.41 -15.48
CA LEU A 45 -1.36 -6.98 -16.11
C LEU A 45 -1.43 -6.89 -17.65
N PRO A 46 -2.08 -7.84 -18.36
CA PRO A 46 -2.19 -7.75 -19.82
C PRO A 46 -2.91 -6.50 -20.34
N ARG A 47 -3.66 -5.80 -19.49
CA ARG A 47 -4.42 -4.59 -19.86
C ARG A 47 -3.52 -3.36 -20.06
N PHE A 48 -2.31 -3.35 -19.51
CA PHE A 48 -1.37 -2.23 -19.54
C PHE A 48 0.10 -2.63 -19.73
N GLN A 49 0.38 -3.92 -19.90
CA GLN A 49 1.74 -4.44 -20.07
C GLN A 49 2.46 -3.81 -21.27
N ALA A 50 1.77 -3.69 -22.39
CA ALA A 50 2.36 -3.13 -23.60
C ALA A 50 2.82 -1.67 -23.44
N GLU A 51 2.06 -0.87 -22.68
CA GLU A 51 2.42 0.52 -22.35
C GLU A 51 3.64 0.58 -21.42
N VAL A 52 3.79 -0.41 -20.52
CA VAL A 52 4.97 -0.48 -19.64
C VAL A 52 6.21 -0.88 -20.44
N GLU A 53 6.09 -1.92 -21.30
CA GLU A 53 7.17 -2.41 -22.15
C GLU A 53 7.64 -1.39 -23.19
N ALA A 54 6.79 -0.46 -23.57
CA ALA A 54 7.15 0.66 -24.46
C ALA A 54 8.16 1.63 -23.83
N GLU A 55 8.26 1.68 -22.51
CA GLU A 55 9.10 2.64 -21.78
C GLU A 55 10.32 1.98 -21.11
N VAL A 56 10.18 0.73 -20.62
CA VAL A 56 11.23 0.00 -19.90
C VAL A 56 11.17 -1.49 -20.19
N LYS A 57 12.32 -2.16 -20.12
CA LYS A 57 12.36 -3.61 -20.08
C LYS A 57 11.72 -4.10 -18.77
N ILE A 58 10.85 -5.09 -18.85
CA ILE A 58 10.26 -5.71 -17.66
C ILE A 58 10.69 -7.16 -17.51
N VAL A 59 10.85 -7.56 -16.24
CA VAL A 59 10.96 -8.96 -15.81
C VAL A 59 9.82 -9.19 -14.85
N ILE A 60 8.98 -10.18 -15.11
CA ILE A 60 7.79 -10.47 -14.33
C ILE A 60 8.03 -11.74 -13.54
N GLU A 61 7.77 -11.68 -12.25
CA GLU A 61 7.87 -12.82 -11.35
C GLU A 61 6.60 -12.92 -10.50
N PRO A 62 5.92 -14.06 -10.49
CA PRO A 62 4.78 -14.28 -9.62
C PRO A 62 5.19 -14.26 -8.15
N PHE A 63 4.35 -13.65 -7.33
CA PHE A 63 4.44 -13.65 -5.88
C PHE A 63 3.91 -14.97 -5.29
N ASN A 64 4.64 -15.57 -4.35
CA ASN A 64 4.32 -16.89 -3.77
C ASN A 64 3.39 -16.82 -2.53
N SER A 65 2.40 -15.95 -2.56
CA SER A 65 1.29 -15.87 -1.58
C SER A 65 1.61 -15.30 -0.20
N GLU A 66 2.84 -15.41 0.33
CA GLU A 66 3.18 -14.89 1.67
C GLU A 66 4.39 -13.93 1.64
N CYS A 67 4.29 -12.84 2.40
CA CYS A 67 5.41 -11.94 2.64
C CYS A 67 6.33 -12.56 3.70
N SER A 68 7.23 -13.44 3.30
CA SER A 68 8.18 -14.10 4.19
C SER A 68 9.62 -13.71 3.89
N ASP A 69 10.53 -13.96 4.85
CA ASP A 69 11.96 -13.68 4.63
C ASP A 69 12.48 -14.52 3.47
N GLU A 70 12.04 -15.77 3.35
CA GLU A 70 12.42 -16.70 2.30
C GLU A 70 11.98 -16.20 0.91
N GLU A 71 10.78 -15.65 0.81
CA GLU A 71 10.27 -15.08 -0.44
C GLU A 71 11.01 -13.78 -0.81
N ILE A 72 11.27 -12.92 0.17
CA ILE A 72 12.07 -11.70 -0.02
C ILE A 72 13.48 -12.06 -0.53
N GLU A 73 14.13 -13.06 0.06
CA GLU A 73 15.45 -13.52 -0.36
C GLU A 73 15.43 -14.12 -1.77
N ARG A 74 14.44 -14.98 -2.08
CA ARG A 74 14.25 -15.57 -3.41
C ARG A 74 14.15 -14.50 -4.48
N LEU A 75 13.28 -13.52 -4.26
CA LEU A 75 13.06 -12.43 -5.21
C LEU A 75 14.27 -11.49 -5.31
N ALA A 76 14.98 -11.24 -4.20
CA ALA A 76 16.19 -10.41 -4.22
C ALA A 76 17.31 -11.02 -5.10
N VAL A 77 17.44 -12.35 -5.14
CA VAL A 77 18.37 -13.02 -6.06
C VAL A 77 17.97 -12.77 -7.50
N GLN A 78 16.70 -12.96 -7.84
CA GLN A 78 16.21 -12.80 -9.21
C GLN A 78 16.27 -11.35 -9.70
N VAL A 79 15.99 -10.37 -8.83
CA VAL A 79 16.15 -8.93 -9.14
C VAL A 79 17.60 -8.61 -9.52
N LYS A 80 18.58 -9.17 -8.79
CA LYS A 80 20.01 -9.01 -9.10
C LYS A 80 20.38 -9.65 -10.44
N GLU A 81 19.91 -10.87 -10.69
CA GLU A 81 20.16 -11.59 -11.95
C GLU A 81 19.59 -10.86 -13.16
N ALA A 82 18.44 -10.21 -12.99
CA ALA A 82 17.79 -9.38 -14.00
C ALA A 82 18.48 -8.01 -14.21
N ASP A 83 19.45 -7.63 -13.40
CA ASP A 83 20.07 -6.29 -13.32
C ASP A 83 19.03 -5.16 -13.25
N ALA A 84 17.92 -5.41 -12.55
CA ALA A 84 16.83 -4.45 -12.46
C ALA A 84 17.23 -3.22 -11.66
N LYS A 85 16.67 -2.06 -12.04
CA LYS A 85 16.96 -0.76 -11.43
C LYS A 85 15.84 -0.28 -10.50
N VAL A 86 14.68 -0.91 -10.58
CA VAL A 86 13.51 -0.63 -9.75
C VAL A 86 12.72 -1.91 -9.52
N VAL A 87 12.19 -2.07 -8.30
CA VAL A 87 11.23 -3.13 -7.97
C VAL A 87 9.82 -2.54 -8.04
N VAL A 88 8.90 -3.28 -8.64
CA VAL A 88 7.48 -2.91 -8.74
C VAL A 88 6.64 -3.99 -8.08
N GLY A 89 5.87 -3.65 -7.06
CA GLY A 89 4.88 -4.55 -6.43
C GLY A 89 3.49 -4.28 -6.99
N ILE A 90 2.81 -5.30 -7.51
CA ILE A 90 1.45 -5.18 -8.06
C ILE A 90 0.55 -6.24 -7.43
N GLY A 91 -0.45 -5.80 -6.65
CA GLY A 91 -1.34 -6.74 -5.98
C GLY A 91 -1.99 -6.20 -4.71
N GLY A 92 -2.30 -7.09 -3.79
CA GLY A 92 -2.76 -6.79 -2.44
C GLY A 92 -1.60 -6.58 -1.45
N GLY A 93 -1.92 -6.29 -0.20
CA GLY A 93 -0.96 -5.91 0.85
C GLY A 93 0.27 -6.82 0.96
N LYS A 94 0.12 -8.15 0.95
CA LYS A 94 1.24 -9.09 1.07
C LYS A 94 2.23 -8.99 -0.11
N ALA A 95 1.72 -8.87 -1.34
CA ALA A 95 2.58 -8.69 -2.52
C ALA A 95 3.32 -7.34 -2.48
N LEU A 96 2.63 -6.28 -2.02
CA LEU A 96 3.21 -4.95 -1.89
C LEU A 96 4.29 -4.91 -0.81
N ASP A 97 4.05 -5.54 0.34
CA ASP A 97 5.01 -5.64 1.44
C ASP A 97 6.25 -6.46 1.04
N THR A 98 6.05 -7.55 0.29
CA THR A 98 7.17 -8.33 -0.27
C THR A 98 8.02 -7.48 -1.22
N ALA A 99 7.39 -6.69 -2.10
CA ALA A 99 8.11 -5.79 -3.00
C ALA A 99 8.91 -4.72 -2.24
N LYS A 100 8.34 -4.12 -1.21
CA LYS A 100 9.04 -3.16 -0.32
C LYS A 100 10.23 -3.82 0.38
N GLY A 101 10.03 -5.01 0.95
CA GLY A 101 11.10 -5.78 1.60
C GLY A 101 12.22 -6.16 0.65
N THR A 102 11.89 -6.63 -0.57
CA THR A 102 12.85 -6.98 -1.62
C THR A 102 13.66 -5.77 -2.06
N ALA A 103 13.00 -4.65 -2.34
CA ALA A 103 13.66 -3.41 -2.72
C ALA A 103 14.61 -2.91 -1.63
N HIS A 104 14.16 -2.97 -0.37
CA HIS A 104 14.97 -2.59 0.80
C HIS A 104 16.23 -3.46 0.92
N ALA A 105 16.11 -4.77 0.80
CA ALA A 105 17.24 -5.70 0.87
C ALA A 105 18.33 -5.40 -0.17
N LEU A 106 17.95 -4.75 -1.28
CA LEU A 106 18.84 -4.42 -2.39
C LEU A 106 19.25 -2.94 -2.44
N GLY A 107 18.64 -2.08 -1.62
CA GLY A 107 18.82 -0.64 -1.69
C GLY A 107 18.26 -0.01 -2.98
N LEU A 108 17.28 -0.66 -3.61
CA LEU A 108 16.65 -0.19 -4.84
C LEU A 108 15.41 0.68 -4.57
N PRO A 109 15.02 1.54 -5.53
CA PRO A 109 13.73 2.21 -5.49
C PRO A 109 12.58 1.21 -5.64
N VAL A 110 11.39 1.58 -5.10
CA VAL A 110 10.18 0.75 -5.17
C VAL A 110 8.99 1.55 -5.66
N ILE A 111 8.22 0.94 -6.57
CA ILE A 111 6.92 1.40 -7.03
C ILE A 111 5.86 0.44 -6.51
N ILE A 112 4.81 0.96 -5.89
CA ILE A 112 3.71 0.18 -5.32
C ILE A 112 2.45 0.45 -6.13
N VAL A 113 1.83 -0.61 -6.63
CA VAL A 113 0.61 -0.58 -7.45
C VAL A 113 -0.47 -1.44 -6.79
N PRO A 114 -1.23 -0.88 -5.83
CA PRO A 114 -2.32 -1.61 -5.20
C PRO A 114 -3.45 -1.87 -6.19
N THR A 115 -3.97 -3.09 -6.21
CA THR A 115 -5.12 -3.48 -7.04
C THR A 115 -6.44 -3.48 -6.28
N ILE A 116 -6.37 -3.25 -4.98
CA ILE A 116 -7.50 -3.09 -4.05
C ILE A 116 -7.19 -1.95 -3.08
N ALA A 117 -8.21 -1.27 -2.57
CA ALA A 117 -8.07 -0.23 -1.56
C ALA A 117 -8.55 -0.73 -0.19
N SER A 118 -7.98 -1.87 0.26
CA SER A 118 -8.42 -2.58 1.47
C SER A 118 -7.66 -2.20 2.74
N THR A 119 -6.56 -1.44 2.62
CA THR A 119 -5.68 -1.07 3.71
C THR A 119 -4.83 0.13 3.31
N ASP A 120 -4.21 0.76 4.26
CA ASP A 120 -3.30 1.90 4.09
C ASP A 120 -1.81 1.50 3.91
N ALA A 121 -1.51 0.21 3.93
CA ALA A 121 -0.16 -0.32 3.71
C ALA A 121 0.57 0.18 2.46
N PRO A 122 -0.10 0.54 1.33
CA PRO A 122 0.61 0.94 0.11
C PRO A 122 1.55 2.12 0.26
N THR A 123 1.29 3.05 1.15
CA THR A 123 2.09 4.29 1.29
C THR A 123 3.15 4.22 2.36
N SER A 124 3.10 3.24 3.26
CA SER A 124 3.94 3.20 4.47
C SER A 124 5.37 2.69 4.24
N ALA A 125 6.28 3.18 5.08
CA ALA A 125 7.64 2.66 5.25
C ALA A 125 7.66 1.44 6.18
N LEU A 126 6.73 0.51 5.96
CA LEU A 126 6.54 -0.68 6.78
C LEU A 126 6.19 -1.87 5.89
N SER A 127 6.70 -3.04 6.22
CA SER A 127 6.22 -4.32 5.69
C SER A 127 5.91 -5.27 6.83
N VAL A 128 4.81 -6.00 6.72
CA VAL A 128 4.47 -7.06 7.68
C VAL A 128 5.04 -8.37 7.16
N VAL A 129 5.95 -8.96 7.93
CA VAL A 129 6.62 -10.21 7.57
C VAL A 129 5.99 -11.37 8.34
N TYR A 130 5.68 -12.42 7.62
CA TYR A 130 5.08 -13.66 8.11
C TYR A 130 6.04 -14.84 7.97
N THR A 131 5.71 -15.97 8.60
CA THR A 131 6.32 -17.25 8.23
C THR A 131 5.73 -17.75 6.90
N PRO A 132 6.36 -18.72 6.21
CA PRO A 132 5.77 -19.33 5.01
C PRO A 132 4.35 -19.92 5.22
N GLU A 133 4.01 -20.27 6.47
CA GLU A 133 2.70 -20.78 6.87
C GLU A 133 1.67 -19.66 7.15
N GLY A 134 2.05 -18.39 6.99
CA GLY A 134 1.16 -17.24 7.19
C GLY A 134 1.05 -16.73 8.62
N VAL A 135 1.92 -17.19 9.55
CA VAL A 135 1.92 -16.70 10.93
C VAL A 135 2.73 -15.39 11.02
N PHE A 136 2.17 -14.39 11.69
CA PHE A 136 2.88 -13.13 11.93
C PHE A 136 4.25 -13.35 12.57
N LYS A 137 5.31 -12.78 11.99
CA LYS A 137 6.68 -12.91 12.47
C LYS A 137 7.21 -11.59 13.04
N ARG A 138 7.15 -10.51 12.27
CA ARG A 138 7.65 -9.18 12.67
C ARG A 138 7.19 -8.06 11.76
N TYR A 139 7.30 -6.85 12.24
CA TYR A 139 7.30 -5.67 11.40
C TYR A 139 8.71 -5.40 10.87
N LEU A 140 8.84 -5.15 9.58
CA LEU A 140 10.05 -4.66 8.94
C LEU A 140 9.90 -3.16 8.72
N VAL A 141 10.51 -2.37 9.59
CA VAL A 141 10.52 -0.90 9.44
C VAL A 141 11.55 -0.52 8.38
N LEU A 142 11.11 0.25 7.41
CA LEU A 142 11.90 0.67 6.26
C LEU A 142 12.43 2.11 6.48
N PRO A 143 13.58 2.47 5.88
CA PRO A 143 14.18 3.80 6.08
C PRO A 143 13.42 4.92 5.36
N LYS A 144 12.53 4.58 4.41
CA LYS A 144 11.74 5.53 3.62
C LYS A 144 10.46 4.88 3.11
N ASN A 145 9.46 5.71 2.85
CA ASN A 145 8.25 5.31 2.14
C ASN A 145 8.57 4.93 0.68
N PRO A 146 7.65 4.26 -0.04
CA PRO A 146 7.80 3.97 -1.46
C PRO A 146 8.12 5.21 -2.30
N ASP A 147 8.96 5.03 -3.31
CA ASP A 147 9.32 6.11 -4.22
C ASP A 147 8.13 6.57 -5.08
N VAL A 148 7.26 5.62 -5.45
CA VAL A 148 5.99 5.89 -6.13
C VAL A 148 4.91 4.95 -5.61
N VAL A 149 3.73 5.50 -5.35
CA VAL A 149 2.48 4.75 -5.16
C VAL A 149 1.56 5.13 -6.31
N LEU A 150 1.13 4.15 -7.10
CA LEU A 150 0.33 4.34 -8.29
C LEU A 150 -0.97 3.54 -8.20
N VAL A 151 -2.09 4.24 -8.06
CA VAL A 151 -3.40 3.66 -7.82
C VAL A 151 -4.30 3.84 -9.04
N ASP A 152 -4.73 2.74 -9.64
CA ASP A 152 -5.68 2.76 -10.74
C ASP A 152 -7.09 2.61 -10.20
N SER A 153 -7.85 3.70 -10.24
CA SER A 153 -9.21 3.73 -9.71
C SER A 153 -10.19 2.83 -10.47
N ARG A 154 -9.92 2.53 -11.75
CA ARG A 154 -10.70 1.55 -12.52
C ARG A 154 -10.50 0.14 -11.96
N ILE A 155 -9.26 -0.25 -11.70
CA ILE A 155 -8.95 -1.57 -11.13
C ILE A 155 -9.61 -1.72 -9.76
N VAL A 156 -9.52 -0.69 -8.92
CA VAL A 156 -10.17 -0.69 -7.60
C VAL A 156 -11.70 -0.74 -7.71
N ALA A 157 -12.31 -0.02 -8.68
CA ALA A 157 -13.77 -0.06 -8.91
C ALA A 157 -14.25 -1.44 -9.37
N GLU A 158 -13.45 -2.17 -10.14
CA GLU A 158 -13.77 -3.52 -10.64
C GLU A 158 -13.47 -4.63 -9.60
N ALA A 159 -12.79 -4.30 -8.49
CA ALA A 159 -12.50 -5.25 -7.42
C ALA A 159 -13.75 -5.52 -6.55
N PRO A 160 -13.82 -6.69 -5.87
CA PRO A 160 -14.92 -6.97 -4.94
C PRO A 160 -15.06 -5.88 -3.87
N VAL A 161 -16.28 -5.34 -3.73
CA VAL A 161 -16.57 -4.21 -2.82
C VAL A 161 -16.15 -4.43 -1.37
N ARG A 162 -16.07 -5.69 -0.92
CA ARG A 162 -15.60 -6.03 0.44
C ARG A 162 -14.21 -5.47 0.75
N PHE A 163 -13.34 -5.35 -0.25
CA PHE A 163 -12.00 -4.79 -0.07
C PHE A 163 -12.05 -3.27 0.15
N LEU A 164 -12.90 -2.56 -0.57
CA LEU A 164 -13.12 -1.14 -0.31
C LEU A 164 -13.69 -0.92 1.10
N LEU A 165 -14.62 -1.77 1.53
CA LEU A 165 -15.22 -1.69 2.87
C LEU A 165 -14.21 -1.99 3.97
N ALA A 166 -13.30 -2.96 3.77
CA ALA A 166 -12.20 -3.21 4.70
C ALA A 166 -11.31 -1.97 4.85
N GLY A 167 -10.93 -1.33 3.74
CA GLY A 167 -10.15 -0.09 3.78
C GLY A 167 -10.89 1.09 4.43
N ILE A 168 -12.22 1.19 4.25
CA ILE A 168 -13.04 2.18 4.97
C ILE A 168 -12.96 1.93 6.49
N GLY A 169 -13.03 0.67 6.92
CA GLY A 169 -12.93 0.32 8.34
C GLY A 169 -11.57 0.68 8.93
N ASP A 170 -10.49 0.38 8.21
CA ASP A 170 -9.12 0.72 8.53
C ASP A 170 -8.95 2.25 8.64
N ALA A 171 -9.34 2.98 7.60
CA ALA A 171 -9.26 4.44 7.52
C ALA A 171 -10.08 5.17 8.60
N LEU A 172 -11.21 4.62 9.01
CA LEU A 172 -12.01 5.18 10.12
C LEU A 172 -11.26 5.14 11.45
N SER A 173 -10.45 4.10 11.70
CA SER A 173 -9.71 3.96 12.97
C SER A 173 -8.59 5.00 13.11
N THR A 174 -7.97 5.37 12.00
CA THR A 174 -6.77 6.22 11.93
C THR A 174 -6.92 7.55 12.68
N TRP A 175 -8.06 8.22 12.54
CA TRP A 175 -8.31 9.47 13.26
C TRP A 175 -8.30 9.30 14.79
N PHE A 176 -9.01 8.28 15.28
CA PHE A 176 -9.12 8.06 16.72
C PHE A 176 -7.80 7.66 17.35
N GLU A 177 -6.99 6.91 16.62
CA GLU A 177 -5.66 6.48 17.07
C GLU A 177 -4.66 7.63 17.06
N ALA A 178 -4.61 8.43 15.99
CA ALA A 178 -3.76 9.61 15.89
C ALA A 178 -4.13 10.66 16.99
N ASP A 179 -5.43 10.88 17.26
CA ASP A 179 -5.89 11.77 18.34
C ASP A 179 -5.50 11.22 19.72
N ALA A 180 -5.60 9.92 19.95
CA ALA A 180 -5.18 9.29 21.21
C ALA A 180 -3.65 9.39 21.41
N CYS A 181 -2.86 9.18 20.37
CA CYS A 181 -1.41 9.34 20.41
C CYS A 181 -0.99 10.78 20.70
N GLU A 182 -1.64 11.76 20.06
CA GLU A 182 -1.37 13.18 20.37
C GLU A 182 -1.67 13.53 21.83
N ARG A 183 -2.83 13.12 22.35
CA ARG A 183 -3.23 13.41 23.74
C ARG A 183 -2.33 12.76 24.78
N SER A 184 -1.79 11.58 24.47
CA SER A 184 -0.89 10.85 25.35
C SER A 184 0.59 11.16 25.11
N TYR A 185 0.92 11.96 24.11
CA TYR A 185 2.28 12.19 23.64
C TYR A 185 3.01 10.88 23.28
N ALA A 186 2.27 9.89 22.79
CA ALA A 186 2.83 8.63 22.35
C ALA A 186 3.64 8.80 21.05
N GLY A 187 4.63 7.95 20.86
CA GLY A 187 5.42 7.90 19.62
C GLY A 187 4.58 7.37 18.44
N ASN A 188 4.86 7.91 17.25
CA ASN A 188 4.36 7.38 15.98
C ASN A 188 5.29 6.28 15.43
N MET A 189 5.08 5.83 14.20
CA MET A 189 5.87 4.76 13.59
C MET A 189 7.33 5.17 13.28
N THR A 190 7.65 6.47 13.32
CA THR A 190 9.03 6.96 13.17
C THR A 190 9.81 6.99 14.51
N GLY A 191 9.15 6.72 15.63
CA GLY A 191 9.71 6.82 16.97
C GLY A 191 9.61 8.20 17.62
N ASP A 192 9.15 9.21 16.87
CA ASP A 192 8.92 10.58 17.33
C ASP A 192 7.42 10.83 17.60
N VAL A 193 7.06 12.02 18.09
CA VAL A 193 5.64 12.37 18.27
C VAL A 193 4.99 12.78 16.94
N GLY A 194 3.67 12.60 16.86
CA GLY A 194 2.89 13.00 15.71
C GLY A 194 2.95 14.52 15.46
N SER A 195 2.93 14.92 14.19
CA SER A 195 2.88 16.33 13.79
C SER A 195 1.44 16.84 13.65
N MET A 196 1.26 18.16 13.70
CA MET A 196 -0.02 18.81 13.37
C MET A 196 -0.51 18.42 11.98
N THR A 197 0.40 18.25 11.01
CA THR A 197 0.09 17.82 9.64
C THR A 197 -0.50 16.42 9.63
N ALA A 198 0.17 15.44 10.24
CA ALA A 198 -0.31 14.07 10.31
C ALA A 198 -1.70 13.96 10.95
N ARG A 199 -1.90 14.66 12.07
CA ARG A 199 -3.20 14.71 12.73
C ARG A 199 -4.30 15.32 11.85
N ARG A 200 -4.00 16.39 11.11
CA ARG A 200 -4.97 17.01 10.21
C ARG A 200 -5.33 16.09 9.04
N LEU A 201 -4.36 15.36 8.50
CA LEU A 201 -4.60 14.38 7.44
C LEU A 201 -5.45 13.20 7.95
N ALA A 202 -5.19 12.69 9.16
CA ALA A 202 -6.03 11.68 9.79
C ALA A 202 -7.47 12.17 10.00
N GLY A 203 -7.67 13.42 10.44
CA GLY A 203 -9.00 14.03 10.58
C GLY A 203 -9.71 14.20 9.24
N PHE A 204 -8.99 14.65 8.21
CA PHE A 204 -9.52 14.78 6.86
C PHE A 204 -9.86 13.41 6.23
N CYS A 205 -9.09 12.37 6.55
CA CYS A 205 -9.42 10.99 6.20
C CYS A 205 -10.79 10.61 6.76
N TYR A 206 -10.99 10.78 8.05
CA TYR A 206 -12.25 10.48 8.74
C TYR A 206 -13.44 11.24 8.14
N GLU A 207 -13.30 12.56 7.96
CA GLU A 207 -14.34 13.41 7.36
C GLU A 207 -14.71 12.93 5.93
N THR A 208 -13.70 12.61 5.12
CA THR A 208 -13.89 12.10 3.75
C THR A 208 -14.66 10.77 3.72
N ILE A 209 -14.31 9.85 4.61
CA ILE A 209 -15.01 8.56 4.71
C ILE A 209 -16.47 8.76 5.13
N LEU A 210 -16.75 9.63 6.11
CA LEU A 210 -18.13 9.90 6.53
C LEU A 210 -18.96 10.54 5.43
N GLU A 211 -18.38 11.43 4.64
CA GLU A 211 -19.10 12.15 3.59
C GLU A 211 -19.35 11.28 2.35
N TYR A 212 -18.34 10.51 1.93
CA TYR A 212 -18.37 9.82 0.63
C TYR A 212 -18.48 8.30 0.69
N GLY A 213 -18.28 7.67 1.85
CA GLY A 213 -18.14 6.21 1.98
C GLY A 213 -19.33 5.42 1.42
N LEU A 214 -20.55 5.82 1.71
CA LEU A 214 -21.75 5.13 1.19
C LEU A 214 -21.91 5.27 -0.33
N VAL A 215 -21.61 6.45 -0.87
CA VAL A 215 -21.68 6.68 -2.32
C VAL A 215 -20.55 5.94 -3.04
N ALA A 216 -19.35 5.91 -2.46
CA ALA A 216 -18.23 5.15 -2.99
C ALA A 216 -18.50 3.64 -2.99
N LYS A 217 -19.13 3.12 -1.92
CA LYS A 217 -19.59 1.71 -1.89
C LYS A 217 -20.52 1.40 -3.06
N ALA A 218 -21.55 2.20 -3.26
CA ALA A 218 -22.49 2.02 -4.36
C ALA A 218 -21.82 2.12 -5.75
N SER A 219 -20.83 3.02 -5.88
CA SER A 219 -20.03 3.16 -7.11
C SER A 219 -19.21 1.90 -7.41
N CYS A 220 -18.56 1.35 -6.38
CA CYS A 220 -17.77 0.11 -6.49
C CYS A 220 -18.68 -1.10 -6.80
N GLU A 221 -19.84 -1.22 -6.16
CA GLU A 221 -20.84 -2.27 -6.46
C GLU A 221 -21.33 -2.20 -7.92
N ALA A 222 -21.36 -1.01 -8.50
CA ALA A 222 -21.72 -0.80 -9.91
C ALA A 222 -20.52 -0.90 -10.88
N ASN A 223 -19.29 -1.11 -10.38
CA ASN A 223 -18.03 -1.07 -11.14
C ASN A 223 -17.83 0.26 -11.90
N VAL A 224 -18.20 1.38 -11.29
CA VAL A 224 -18.11 2.71 -11.90
C VAL A 224 -17.20 3.61 -11.08
N VAL A 225 -16.24 4.24 -11.75
CA VAL A 225 -15.42 5.28 -11.13
C VAL A 225 -16.20 6.58 -11.05
N THR A 226 -16.38 7.08 -9.83
CA THR A 226 -17.04 8.36 -9.53
C THR A 226 -16.12 9.24 -8.69
N PRO A 227 -16.37 10.56 -8.63
CA PRO A 227 -15.60 11.42 -7.73
C PRO A 227 -15.64 10.99 -6.26
N ALA A 228 -16.74 10.38 -5.81
CA ALA A 228 -16.84 9.86 -4.44
C ALA A 228 -15.93 8.64 -4.24
N LEU A 229 -15.88 7.72 -5.21
CA LEU A 229 -14.97 6.57 -5.16
C LEU A 229 -13.52 7.01 -5.17
N GLU A 230 -13.14 7.96 -6.04
CA GLU A 230 -11.77 8.52 -6.08
C GLU A 230 -11.35 9.08 -4.71
N ARG A 231 -12.22 9.84 -4.04
CA ARG A 231 -11.93 10.39 -2.71
C ARG A 231 -11.77 9.32 -1.64
N VAL A 232 -12.60 8.28 -1.66
CA VAL A 232 -12.49 7.18 -0.69
C VAL A 232 -11.25 6.31 -0.95
N ILE A 233 -10.87 6.09 -2.20
CA ILE A 233 -9.61 5.42 -2.54
C ILE A 233 -8.43 6.22 -1.98
N GLU A 234 -8.40 7.54 -2.19
CA GLU A 234 -7.36 8.41 -1.64
C GLU A 234 -7.35 8.41 -0.10
N ALA A 235 -8.53 8.42 0.51
CA ALA A 235 -8.66 8.34 1.97
C ALA A 235 -8.10 7.03 2.52
N ASN A 236 -8.51 5.88 1.93
CA ASN A 236 -8.08 4.56 2.38
C ASN A 236 -6.58 4.34 2.21
N THR A 237 -5.98 4.83 1.11
CA THR A 237 -4.59 4.51 0.77
C THR A 237 -3.61 5.60 1.21
N LEU A 238 -3.90 6.87 0.93
CA LEU A 238 -2.97 7.97 1.20
C LEU A 238 -3.22 8.61 2.56
N LEU A 239 -4.45 9.11 2.81
CA LEU A 239 -4.70 9.88 4.03
C LEU A 239 -4.60 9.02 5.28
N SER A 240 -5.14 7.79 5.24
CA SER A 240 -4.99 6.81 6.32
C SER A 240 -3.51 6.43 6.51
N GLY A 241 -2.80 6.13 5.42
CA GLY A 241 -1.39 5.77 5.48
C GLY A 241 -0.51 6.83 6.11
N LEU A 242 -0.70 8.10 5.73
CA LEU A 242 0.01 9.22 6.36
C LEU A 242 -0.44 9.45 7.80
N GLY A 243 -1.73 9.25 8.06
CA GLY A 243 -2.34 9.43 9.37
C GLY A 243 -1.81 8.45 10.41
N PHE A 244 -1.77 7.14 10.08
CA PHE A 244 -1.26 6.15 11.03
C PHE A 244 0.25 6.22 11.21
N GLU A 245 0.98 6.32 10.10
CA GLU A 245 2.44 6.24 10.12
C GLU A 245 3.07 7.42 10.86
N SER A 246 2.58 8.62 10.58
CA SER A 246 3.08 9.87 11.16
C SER A 246 2.25 10.38 12.33
N GLY A 247 1.05 9.86 12.57
CA GLY A 247 0.17 10.20 13.70
C GLY A 247 0.26 9.21 14.85
N GLY A 248 0.45 7.94 14.56
CA GLY A 248 0.58 6.84 15.52
C GLY A 248 -0.60 5.87 15.52
N LEU A 249 -0.37 4.68 16.07
CA LEU A 249 -1.34 3.60 16.27
C LEU A 249 -1.68 3.45 17.76
N ALA A 250 -2.88 2.95 18.04
CA ALA A 250 -3.37 2.77 19.41
C ALA A 250 -4.24 1.50 19.56
N ALA A 251 -5.41 1.62 20.22
CA ALA A 251 -6.20 0.48 20.65
C ALA A 251 -6.83 -0.33 19.51
N CYS A 252 -7.20 0.29 18.37
CA CYS A 252 -7.84 -0.42 17.27
C CYS A 252 -6.89 -1.47 16.67
N HIS A 253 -5.69 -1.06 16.29
CA HIS A 253 -4.67 -1.97 15.75
C HIS A 253 -4.16 -2.96 16.80
N ALA A 254 -4.01 -2.55 18.06
CA ALA A 254 -3.65 -3.46 19.13
C ALA A 254 -4.70 -4.55 19.36
N SER A 255 -5.99 -4.21 19.28
CA SER A 255 -7.10 -5.17 19.36
C SER A 255 -7.13 -6.10 18.14
N HIS A 256 -6.97 -5.54 16.95
CA HIS A 256 -6.89 -6.33 15.70
C HIS A 256 -5.76 -7.37 15.78
N ASN A 257 -4.57 -6.99 16.23
CA ASN A 257 -3.46 -7.94 16.39
C ASN A 257 -3.82 -9.11 17.33
N GLY A 258 -4.60 -8.83 18.38
CA GLY A 258 -5.11 -9.90 19.26
C GLY A 258 -6.15 -10.80 18.58
N LEU A 259 -7.00 -10.23 17.73
CA LEU A 259 -8.05 -10.98 17.03
C LEU A 259 -7.48 -11.92 15.96
N THR A 260 -6.28 -11.65 15.40
CA THR A 260 -5.64 -12.55 14.42
C THR A 260 -5.32 -13.95 14.98
N ALA A 261 -5.41 -14.15 16.30
CA ALA A 261 -5.31 -15.46 16.92
C ALA A 261 -6.56 -16.35 16.75
N LEU A 262 -7.67 -15.79 16.25
CA LEU A 262 -8.92 -16.50 15.99
C LEU A 262 -8.94 -17.04 14.56
N GLU A 263 -9.32 -18.32 14.40
CA GLU A 263 -9.28 -19.01 13.08
C GLU A 263 -10.16 -18.34 12.00
N ASP A 264 -11.24 -17.65 12.39
CA ASP A 264 -12.22 -17.06 11.46
C ASP A 264 -11.95 -15.58 11.10
N THR A 265 -10.81 -15.00 11.48
CA THR A 265 -10.53 -13.56 11.32
C THR A 265 -9.48 -13.24 10.25
N HIS A 266 -9.09 -14.21 9.46
CA HIS A 266 -8.11 -14.07 8.35
C HIS A 266 -8.75 -13.77 7.00
#